data_155a97b0466cef3ff3192e3b475773de
#
_entry.id   155a97b0466cef3ff3192e3b475773de
#
_cell.length_a   1.000
_cell.length_b   1.000
_cell.length_c   1.000
_cell.angle_alpha   90.00
_cell.angle_beta   90.00
_cell.angle_gamma   90.00
#
_symmetry.space_group_name_H-M   'P 1'
#
loop_
_entity.id
_entity.type
_entity.pdbx_description
1 polymer ?
#
loop_
_entity_poly.entity_id
_entity_poly.type
_entity_poly.pdbx_seq_one_letter_code
_entity_poly.pdbx_strand_id
1 'polypeptide(L)'
;MGKKYFAPSELIINEDGSVFHLHMKPGQLADKVILVGDPGRVETIASFFESREAEGENREFRWTTGTYQGKRITILSTGIGCDNIDIVMNELDALVNVDFQTRQEKDEIRSLEIVRIGTCGGLQPHTPIGTFLCSEKSIGFDGLLNFYDGRDSVCDLGFETAFVRHMGWMGNQCQPYPYVINCDAELMERIAQDDMVRGVTIAAGGFYGPQGRALRIPLADEHQNAKIESFRHGKHCITNYEMESSALAGLARLMGHKATTVCMVIANRYAQEMNTEYKNSIESLIQKVLERI
;
A
#
# COMPACT_ATOMS: atom_id res chain seq x y z
N MET A 1 30.36 12.63 6.83
CA MET A 1 29.95 11.44 7.60
C MET A 1 30.27 10.22 6.75
N GLY A 2 30.75 9.11 7.34
CA GLY A 2 30.94 7.86 6.57
C GLY A 2 29.60 7.31 6.10
N LYS A 3 29.59 6.55 4.98
CA LYS A 3 28.39 5.86 4.49
C LYS A 3 27.85 4.89 5.54
N LYS A 4 26.54 4.78 5.62
CA LYS A 4 25.88 3.80 6.52
C LYS A 4 26.21 2.39 6.05
N TYR A 5 26.72 1.57 6.97
CA TYR A 5 26.97 0.14 6.75
C TYR A 5 25.82 -0.69 7.33
N PHE A 6 25.33 -1.67 6.57
CA PHE A 6 24.27 -2.57 6.99
C PHE A 6 24.85 -3.93 7.36
N ALA A 7 24.84 -4.25 8.67
CA ALA A 7 25.32 -5.55 9.16
C ALA A 7 24.51 -6.72 8.55
N PRO A 8 25.07 -7.95 8.48
CA PRO A 8 24.35 -9.11 7.98
C PRO A 8 23.05 -9.44 8.71
N SER A 9 22.92 -9.05 9.98
CA SER A 9 21.70 -9.18 10.77
C SER A 9 20.62 -8.15 10.42
N GLU A 10 21.01 -7.00 9.82
CA GLU A 10 20.11 -5.92 9.45
C GLU A 10 19.57 -6.10 8.02
N LEU A 11 20.48 -6.39 7.08
CA LEU A 11 20.14 -6.73 5.70
C LEU A 11 20.61 -8.15 5.40
N ILE A 12 19.67 -9.09 5.37
CA ILE A 12 19.99 -10.49 5.07
C ILE A 12 20.05 -10.64 3.54
N ILE A 13 21.19 -11.10 3.04
CA ILE A 13 21.41 -11.42 1.63
C ILE A 13 21.67 -12.93 1.54
N ASN A 14 20.92 -13.61 0.68
CA ASN A 14 21.06 -15.03 0.44
C ASN A 14 22.40 -15.35 -0.27
N GLU A 15 22.83 -16.60 -0.22
CA GLU A 15 24.08 -17.05 -0.88
C GLU A 15 24.11 -16.76 -2.38
N ASP A 16 22.94 -16.77 -3.03
CA ASP A 16 22.80 -16.46 -4.45
C ASP A 16 22.80 -14.95 -4.77
N GLY A 17 22.91 -14.07 -3.75
CA GLY A 17 22.91 -12.62 -3.87
C GLY A 17 21.54 -11.97 -3.91
N SER A 18 20.46 -12.71 -3.66
CA SER A 18 19.11 -12.17 -3.55
C SER A 18 18.80 -11.64 -2.13
N VAL A 19 17.83 -10.74 -1.98
CA VAL A 19 17.28 -10.37 -0.67
C VAL A 19 16.48 -11.53 -0.07
N PHE A 20 16.34 -11.52 1.25
CA PHE A 20 15.93 -12.71 2.01
C PHE A 20 14.48 -13.15 1.74
N HIS A 21 13.53 -12.22 1.74
CA HIS A 21 12.12 -12.58 1.60
C HIS A 21 11.67 -12.62 0.14
N LEU A 22 12.03 -11.60 -0.66
CA LEU A 22 11.58 -11.50 -2.04
C LEU A 22 12.33 -12.45 -2.99
N HIS A 23 13.48 -13.01 -2.59
CA HIS A 23 14.37 -13.78 -3.47
C HIS A 23 14.64 -13.08 -4.82
N MET A 24 14.77 -11.74 -4.78
CA MET A 24 15.06 -10.88 -5.91
C MET A 24 16.49 -10.35 -5.81
N LYS A 25 17.18 -10.22 -6.94
CA LYS A 25 18.54 -9.67 -7.02
C LYS A 25 18.54 -8.22 -7.52
N PRO A 26 19.56 -7.43 -7.14
CA PRO A 26 19.76 -6.12 -7.78
C PRO A 26 19.80 -6.27 -9.30
N GLY A 27 19.15 -5.35 -10.02
CA GLY A 27 19.01 -5.41 -11.48
C GLY A 27 17.78 -6.14 -11.99
N GLN A 28 17.19 -7.05 -11.23
CA GLN A 28 15.92 -7.68 -11.60
C GLN A 28 14.70 -6.76 -11.34
N LEU A 29 14.81 -5.78 -10.44
CA LEU A 29 13.77 -4.81 -10.11
C LEU A 29 13.72 -3.67 -11.12
N ALA A 30 12.52 -3.33 -11.60
CA ALA A 30 12.26 -2.13 -12.39
C ALA A 30 12.01 -0.90 -11.49
N ASP A 31 12.15 0.32 -12.03
CA ASP A 31 11.81 1.54 -11.31
C ASP A 31 10.28 1.74 -11.13
N LYS A 32 9.51 1.12 -12.00
CA LYS A 32 8.05 1.07 -11.93
C LYS A 32 7.60 -0.26 -11.33
N VAL A 33 6.87 -0.18 -10.21
CA VAL A 33 6.47 -1.36 -9.43
C VAL A 33 4.96 -1.39 -9.23
N ILE A 34 4.34 -2.50 -9.56
CA ILE A 34 2.93 -2.76 -9.25
C ILE A 34 2.87 -3.79 -8.12
N LEU A 35 2.29 -3.38 -6.98
CA LEU A 35 2.06 -4.28 -5.85
C LEU A 35 0.63 -4.80 -5.88
N VAL A 36 0.47 -6.08 -5.52
CA VAL A 36 -0.83 -6.75 -5.36
C VAL A 36 -0.84 -7.59 -4.08
N GLY A 37 -2.00 -7.83 -3.48
CA GLY A 37 -2.09 -8.70 -2.30
C GLY A 37 -2.01 -10.20 -2.67
N ASP A 38 -2.68 -10.59 -3.75
CA ASP A 38 -2.84 -11.98 -4.18
C ASP A 38 -1.73 -12.41 -5.15
N PRO A 39 -0.93 -13.47 -4.84
CA PRO A 39 0.07 -14.00 -5.77
C PRO A 39 -0.50 -14.42 -7.13
N GLY A 40 -1.75 -14.87 -7.20
CA GLY A 40 -2.41 -15.21 -8.45
C GLY A 40 -2.61 -14.01 -9.38
N ARG A 41 -2.74 -12.80 -8.82
CA ARG A 41 -2.87 -11.57 -9.60
C ARG A 41 -1.58 -11.15 -10.32
N VAL A 42 -0.42 -11.60 -9.83
CA VAL A 42 0.87 -11.38 -10.52
C VAL A 42 0.81 -11.97 -11.92
N GLU A 43 0.36 -13.21 -12.07
CA GLU A 43 0.24 -13.87 -13.38
C GLU A 43 -0.81 -13.18 -14.27
N THR A 44 -1.94 -12.78 -13.68
CA THR A 44 -2.99 -12.04 -14.42
C THR A 44 -2.42 -10.75 -15.04
N ILE A 45 -1.63 -9.98 -14.28
CA ILE A 45 -1.04 -8.73 -14.79
C ILE A 45 0.11 -9.03 -15.75
N ALA A 46 0.96 -10.03 -15.45
CA ALA A 46 2.08 -10.41 -16.29
C ALA A 46 1.64 -10.97 -17.66
N SER A 47 0.39 -11.43 -17.79
CA SER A 47 -0.17 -11.87 -19.08
C SER A 47 -0.33 -10.72 -20.09
N PHE A 48 -0.32 -9.47 -19.64
CA PHE A 48 -0.32 -8.30 -20.52
C PHE A 48 1.07 -7.89 -21.01
N PHE A 49 2.15 -8.49 -20.46
CA PHE A 49 3.52 -8.14 -20.85
C PHE A 49 3.86 -8.68 -22.24
N GLU A 50 4.56 -7.86 -23.01
CA GLU A 50 5.13 -8.24 -24.33
C GLU A 50 6.30 -9.23 -24.17
N SER A 51 7.06 -9.09 -23.08
CA SER A 51 8.16 -9.98 -22.73
C SER A 51 8.32 -10.06 -21.22
N ARG A 52 8.74 -11.22 -20.72
CA ARG A 52 9.13 -11.47 -19.34
C ARG A 52 10.64 -11.58 -19.27
N GLU A 53 11.27 -10.84 -18.36
CA GLU A 53 12.71 -10.75 -18.22
C GLU A 53 13.22 -11.65 -17.07
N ALA A 54 12.52 -11.59 -15.93
CA ALA A 54 12.85 -12.34 -14.74
C ALA A 54 11.58 -12.58 -13.91
N GLU A 55 11.58 -13.68 -13.17
CA GLU A 55 10.49 -14.03 -12.25
C GLU A 55 11.03 -14.79 -11.04
N GLY A 56 10.30 -14.81 -9.96
CA GLY A 56 10.63 -15.55 -8.76
C GLY A 56 9.46 -15.61 -7.79
N GLU A 57 9.59 -16.52 -6.83
CA GLU A 57 8.62 -16.67 -5.76
C GLU A 57 9.28 -17.19 -4.48
N ASN A 58 8.78 -16.74 -3.34
CA ASN A 58 9.10 -17.27 -2.03
C ASN A 58 7.96 -16.91 -1.08
N ARG A 59 7.35 -17.88 -0.43
CA ARG A 59 6.18 -17.71 0.44
C ARG A 59 5.03 -17.02 -0.34
N GLU A 60 4.48 -15.93 0.20
CA GLU A 60 3.46 -15.09 -0.43
C GLU A 60 4.01 -14.08 -1.46
N PHE A 61 5.33 -13.95 -1.54
CA PHE A 61 6.00 -13.01 -2.44
C PHE A 61 6.29 -13.70 -3.79
N ARG A 62 5.48 -13.40 -4.77
CA ARG A 62 5.69 -13.80 -6.17
C ARG A 62 5.90 -12.54 -7.00
N TRP A 63 6.88 -12.57 -7.92
CA TRP A 63 7.15 -11.40 -8.75
C TRP A 63 7.51 -11.78 -10.18
N THR A 64 7.22 -10.86 -11.09
CA THR A 64 7.62 -10.95 -12.50
C THR A 64 8.02 -9.56 -12.96
N THR A 65 9.18 -9.44 -13.58
CA THR A 65 9.64 -8.23 -14.27
C THR A 65 9.58 -8.45 -15.77
N GLY A 66 9.06 -7.48 -16.48
CA GLY A 66 8.88 -7.55 -17.94
C GLY A 66 8.57 -6.20 -18.55
N THR A 67 8.16 -6.22 -19.82
CA THR A 67 7.90 -5.00 -20.60
C THR A 67 6.43 -4.91 -21.00
N TYR A 68 5.84 -3.75 -20.79
CA TYR A 68 4.51 -3.37 -21.26
C TYR A 68 4.59 -2.02 -21.96
N GLN A 69 4.24 -1.96 -23.26
CA GLN A 69 4.31 -0.76 -24.12
C GLN A 69 5.66 -0.01 -23.99
N GLY A 70 6.75 -0.77 -24.04
CA GLY A 70 8.11 -0.24 -23.90
C GLY A 70 8.53 0.19 -22.49
N LYS A 71 7.66 0.08 -21.47
CA LYS A 71 7.96 0.35 -20.08
C LYS A 71 8.40 -0.94 -19.38
N ARG A 72 9.53 -0.90 -18.66
CA ARG A 72 9.96 -1.99 -17.80
C ARG A 72 9.25 -1.89 -16.46
N ILE A 73 8.50 -2.93 -16.07
CA ILE A 73 7.65 -2.96 -14.88
C ILE A 73 7.92 -4.24 -14.10
N THR A 74 7.99 -4.12 -12.77
CA THR A 74 7.97 -5.27 -11.85
C THR A 74 6.60 -5.37 -11.20
N ILE A 75 5.98 -6.54 -11.27
CA ILE A 75 4.77 -6.87 -10.51
C ILE A 75 5.20 -7.75 -9.34
N LEU A 76 4.70 -7.46 -8.14
CA LEU A 76 5.05 -8.20 -6.92
C LEU A 76 3.83 -8.38 -6.03
N SER A 77 3.59 -9.60 -5.57
CA SER A 77 2.61 -9.86 -4.51
C SER A 77 3.20 -9.61 -3.13
N THR A 78 2.39 -9.04 -2.26
CA THR A 78 2.80 -8.71 -0.88
C THR A 78 2.14 -9.61 0.17
N GLY A 79 1.14 -10.43 -0.20
CA GLY A 79 0.24 -10.98 0.79
C GLY A 79 -0.66 -9.88 1.37
N ILE A 80 -1.10 -10.04 2.61
CA ILE A 80 -2.06 -9.17 3.29
C ILE A 80 -1.39 -8.51 4.50
N GLY A 81 -1.58 -7.20 4.66
CA GLY A 81 -1.25 -6.46 5.86
C GLY A 81 0.00 -5.59 5.79
N CYS A 82 0.07 -4.61 6.70
CA CYS A 82 1.13 -3.62 6.75
C CYS A 82 2.49 -4.20 7.18
N ASP A 83 2.51 -5.28 7.93
CA ASP A 83 3.71 -6.03 8.31
C ASP A 83 4.45 -6.59 7.09
N ASN A 84 3.71 -7.16 6.13
CA ASN A 84 4.30 -7.58 4.86
C ASN A 84 4.78 -6.39 4.01
N ILE A 85 4.09 -5.27 4.05
CA ILE A 85 4.53 -4.05 3.36
C ILE A 85 5.85 -3.53 3.95
N ASP A 86 6.07 -3.67 5.25
CA ASP A 86 7.36 -3.35 5.88
C ASP A 86 8.51 -4.14 5.25
N ILE A 87 8.35 -5.46 5.13
CA ILE A 87 9.32 -6.34 4.48
C ILE A 87 9.58 -5.91 3.04
N VAL A 88 8.50 -5.76 2.27
CA VAL A 88 8.57 -5.45 0.84
C VAL A 88 9.26 -4.12 0.59
N MET A 89 8.87 -3.07 1.30
CA MET A 89 9.43 -1.73 1.07
C MET A 89 10.90 -1.65 1.46
N ASN A 90 11.31 -2.25 2.58
CA ASN A 90 12.71 -2.27 2.98
C ASN A 90 13.58 -3.09 2.01
N GLU A 91 13.09 -4.22 1.51
CA GLU A 91 13.85 -5.03 0.56
C GLU A 91 13.87 -4.41 -0.85
N LEU A 92 12.80 -3.75 -1.31
CA LEU A 92 12.81 -3.00 -2.57
C LEU A 92 13.77 -1.80 -2.52
N ASP A 93 13.77 -1.04 -1.42
CA ASP A 93 14.72 0.05 -1.24
C ASP A 93 16.16 -0.46 -1.21
N ALA A 94 16.44 -1.55 -0.50
CA ALA A 94 17.76 -2.14 -0.44
C ALA A 94 18.26 -2.59 -1.83
N LEU A 95 17.40 -3.18 -2.67
CA LEU A 95 17.74 -3.62 -4.03
C LEU A 95 18.22 -2.47 -4.91
N VAL A 96 17.68 -1.27 -4.74
CA VAL A 96 18.04 -0.12 -5.59
C VAL A 96 19.07 0.80 -4.95
N ASN A 97 19.11 0.92 -3.61
CA ASN A 97 19.87 1.93 -2.89
C ASN A 97 21.03 1.40 -2.04
N VAL A 98 21.18 0.08 -1.91
CA VAL A 98 22.32 -0.53 -1.20
C VAL A 98 23.22 -1.28 -2.19
N ASP A 99 24.53 -1.08 -2.05
CA ASP A 99 25.52 -1.91 -2.70
C ASP A 99 25.73 -3.20 -1.88
N PHE A 100 25.34 -4.34 -2.44
CA PHE A 100 25.37 -5.64 -1.74
C PHE A 100 26.77 -6.18 -1.51
N GLN A 101 27.77 -5.72 -2.26
CA GLN A 101 29.18 -6.14 -2.09
C GLN A 101 29.82 -5.41 -0.91
N THR A 102 29.64 -4.10 -0.83
CA THR A 102 30.18 -3.27 0.25
C THR A 102 29.25 -3.19 1.45
N ARG A 103 27.97 -3.59 1.29
CA ARG A 103 26.89 -3.44 2.28
C ARG A 103 26.72 -2.00 2.75
N GLN A 104 26.86 -1.05 1.85
CA GLN A 104 26.76 0.38 2.14
C GLN A 104 25.71 1.04 1.23
N GLU A 105 25.15 2.13 1.72
CA GLU A 105 24.28 2.98 0.92
C GLU A 105 25.01 3.50 -0.32
N LYS A 106 24.35 3.50 -1.47
CA LYS A 106 24.89 4.04 -2.72
C LYS A 106 25.00 5.56 -2.66
N ASP A 107 25.86 6.14 -3.49
CA ASP A 107 25.99 7.62 -3.58
C ASP A 107 24.79 8.25 -4.27
N GLU A 108 24.24 7.56 -5.28
CA GLU A 108 23.07 7.99 -6.04
C GLU A 108 21.86 7.17 -5.57
N ILE A 109 20.92 7.85 -4.91
CA ILE A 109 19.69 7.25 -4.44
C ILE A 109 18.66 7.26 -5.56
N ARG A 110 18.11 6.08 -5.87
CA ARG A 110 17.06 5.90 -6.86
C ARG A 110 15.68 5.94 -6.19
N SER A 111 14.74 6.63 -6.83
CA SER A 111 13.35 6.65 -6.43
C SER A 111 12.54 5.68 -7.28
N LEU A 112 11.74 4.84 -6.64
CA LEU A 112 10.77 3.95 -7.28
C LEU A 112 9.41 4.65 -7.42
N GLU A 113 8.67 4.31 -8.49
CA GLU A 113 7.25 4.63 -8.64
C GLU A 113 6.43 3.37 -8.35
N ILE A 114 5.64 3.39 -7.28
CA ILE A 114 4.97 2.20 -6.76
C ILE A 114 3.45 2.42 -6.75
N VAL A 115 2.72 1.58 -7.47
CA VAL A 115 1.25 1.58 -7.48
C VAL A 115 0.73 0.26 -6.94
N ARG A 116 -0.02 0.29 -5.83
CA ARG A 116 -0.70 -0.91 -5.33
C ARG A 116 -2.09 -1.03 -5.94
N ILE A 117 -2.42 -2.19 -6.50
CA ILE A 117 -3.76 -2.53 -7.00
C ILE A 117 -4.41 -3.49 -6.01
N GLY A 118 -5.47 -3.03 -5.35
CA GLY A 118 -6.18 -3.79 -4.32
C GLY A 118 -7.70 -3.85 -4.54
N THR A 119 -8.36 -4.41 -3.54
CA THR A 119 -9.80 -4.36 -3.35
C THR A 119 -10.12 -3.72 -2.01
N CYS A 120 -11.29 -3.12 -1.88
CA CYS A 120 -11.65 -2.41 -0.67
C CYS A 120 -13.14 -2.50 -0.33
N GLY A 121 -13.48 -2.10 0.90
CA GLY A 121 -14.85 -1.87 1.33
C GLY A 121 -15.20 -0.39 1.30
N GLY A 122 -16.18 0.01 0.50
CA GLY A 122 -16.69 1.37 0.44
C GLY A 122 -17.46 1.75 1.71
N LEU A 123 -17.36 3.03 2.11
CA LEU A 123 -17.95 3.56 3.35
C LEU A 123 -18.92 4.73 3.09
N GLN A 124 -19.10 5.12 1.84
CA GLN A 124 -19.94 6.26 1.49
C GLN A 124 -20.95 5.87 0.39
N PRO A 125 -22.11 6.58 0.31
CA PRO A 125 -23.08 6.36 -0.76
C PRO A 125 -22.52 6.52 -2.16
N HIS A 126 -21.51 7.39 -2.34
CA HIS A 126 -20.89 7.68 -3.63
C HIS A 126 -19.73 6.74 -3.98
N THR A 127 -19.53 5.69 -3.18
CA THR A 127 -18.55 4.62 -3.45
C THR A 127 -19.23 3.25 -3.58
N PRO A 128 -20.17 3.07 -4.53
CA PRO A 128 -20.84 1.80 -4.75
C PRO A 128 -19.87 0.71 -5.22
N ILE A 129 -20.33 -0.55 -5.21
CA ILE A 129 -19.57 -1.68 -5.76
C ILE A 129 -19.17 -1.40 -7.20
N GLY A 130 -17.93 -1.74 -7.56
CA GLY A 130 -17.34 -1.49 -8.88
C GLY A 130 -16.64 -0.13 -9.03
N THR A 131 -16.78 0.78 -8.06
CA THR A 131 -16.05 2.06 -8.07
C THR A 131 -14.56 1.83 -7.96
N PHE A 132 -13.77 2.52 -8.80
CA PHE A 132 -12.33 2.61 -8.66
C PHE A 132 -11.99 3.80 -7.75
N LEU A 133 -11.25 3.51 -6.68
CA LEU A 133 -10.80 4.48 -5.68
C LEU A 133 -9.29 4.63 -5.77
N CYS A 134 -8.79 5.86 -5.80
CA CYS A 134 -7.39 6.19 -5.63
C CYS A 134 -7.18 6.91 -4.31
N SER A 135 -6.26 6.43 -3.48
CA SER A 135 -5.98 7.02 -2.18
C SER A 135 -5.25 8.35 -2.34
N GLU A 136 -5.92 9.45 -1.97
CA GLU A 136 -5.29 10.78 -1.80
C GLU A 136 -4.54 10.82 -0.45
N LYS A 137 -5.17 10.23 0.57
CA LYS A 137 -4.62 10.08 1.92
C LYS A 137 -4.87 8.68 2.43
N SER A 138 -3.98 8.20 3.29
CA SER A 138 -4.15 6.93 3.99
C SER A 138 -4.02 7.11 5.49
N ILE A 139 -4.93 6.50 6.25
CA ILE A 139 -4.93 6.48 7.72
C ILE A 139 -4.51 5.10 8.18
N GLY A 140 -3.40 4.97 8.88
CA GLY A 140 -2.93 3.70 9.41
C GLY A 140 -3.48 3.41 10.80
N PHE A 141 -4.16 2.29 10.95
CA PHE A 141 -4.56 1.72 12.24
C PHE A 141 -3.56 0.65 12.73
N ASP A 142 -2.54 0.40 11.93
CA ASP A 142 -1.52 -0.61 12.18
C ASP A 142 -0.42 -0.13 13.14
N GLY A 143 -0.17 1.17 13.19
CA GLY A 143 0.86 1.77 14.04
C GLY A 143 2.29 1.58 13.55
N LEU A 144 2.52 0.96 12.37
CA LEU A 144 3.84 0.59 11.87
C LEU A 144 4.79 1.80 11.77
N LEU A 145 4.32 2.91 11.23
CA LEU A 145 5.17 4.06 10.99
C LEU A 145 5.70 4.72 12.29
N ASN A 146 5.08 4.44 13.43
CA ASN A 146 5.54 4.93 14.75
C ASN A 146 6.88 4.29 15.20
N PHE A 147 7.34 3.22 14.53
CA PHE A 147 8.65 2.60 14.76
C PHE A 147 9.78 3.22 13.94
N TYR A 148 9.47 4.16 13.03
CA TYR A 148 10.44 4.80 12.15
C TYR A 148 10.69 6.26 12.53
N ASP A 149 11.96 6.66 12.57
CA ASP A 149 12.33 8.06 12.74
C ASP A 149 11.86 8.90 11.52
N GLY A 150 11.62 10.18 11.77
CA GLY A 150 11.14 11.09 10.72
C GLY A 150 9.63 11.00 10.42
N ARG A 151 8.87 10.15 11.11
CA ARG A 151 7.43 9.97 10.95
C ARG A 151 6.68 11.30 10.86
N ASP A 152 6.92 12.21 11.80
CA ASP A 152 6.20 13.49 11.88
C ASP A 152 6.51 14.44 10.71
N SER A 153 7.63 14.25 10.02
CA SER A 153 7.97 15.04 8.83
C SER A 153 7.17 14.66 7.59
N VAL A 154 6.57 13.48 7.57
CA VAL A 154 5.79 12.95 6.43
C VAL A 154 4.29 12.83 6.72
N CYS A 155 3.89 12.88 8.00
CA CYS A 155 2.50 12.76 8.44
C CYS A 155 1.72 14.08 8.37
N ASP A 156 0.41 13.98 8.13
CA ASP A 156 -0.55 15.08 8.28
C ASP A 156 -1.05 15.13 9.73
N LEU A 157 -0.27 15.76 10.61
CA LEU A 157 -0.56 15.84 12.05
C LEU A 157 -1.87 16.57 12.37
N GLY A 158 -2.27 17.51 11.51
CA GLY A 158 -3.53 18.23 11.65
C GLY A 158 -4.73 17.32 11.42
N PHE A 159 -4.66 16.51 10.36
CA PHE A 159 -5.69 15.51 10.05
C PHE A 159 -5.76 14.42 11.12
N GLU A 160 -4.62 13.92 11.59
CA GLU A 160 -4.55 12.95 12.70
C GLU A 160 -5.28 13.45 13.94
N THR A 161 -4.95 14.67 14.38
CA THR A 161 -5.57 15.28 15.56
C THR A 161 -7.08 15.42 15.40
N ALA A 162 -7.54 15.85 14.22
CA ALA A 162 -8.97 15.99 13.93
C ALA A 162 -9.67 14.61 13.95
N PHE A 163 -9.06 13.59 13.35
CA PHE A 163 -9.59 12.24 13.30
C PHE A 163 -9.68 11.62 14.71
N VAL A 164 -8.59 11.63 15.47
CA VAL A 164 -8.52 11.07 16.84
C VAL A 164 -9.56 11.76 17.76
N ARG A 165 -9.72 13.08 17.64
CA ARG A 165 -10.73 13.83 18.39
C ARG A 165 -12.15 13.39 18.01
N HIS A 166 -12.44 13.27 16.73
CA HIS A 166 -13.76 12.85 16.24
C HIS A 166 -14.11 11.42 16.70
N MET A 167 -13.15 10.52 16.67
CA MET A 167 -13.33 9.14 17.13
C MET A 167 -13.49 9.01 18.66
N GLY A 168 -13.15 10.06 19.41
CA GLY A 168 -13.13 10.02 20.88
C GLY A 168 -11.95 9.20 21.44
N TRP A 169 -10.85 9.08 20.67
CA TRP A 169 -9.67 8.29 21.07
C TRP A 169 -8.62 9.10 21.83
N MET A 170 -8.86 10.38 22.08
CA MET A 170 -7.98 11.24 22.86
C MET A 170 -7.76 10.66 24.27
N GLY A 171 -6.50 10.35 24.59
CA GLY A 171 -6.13 9.73 25.87
C GLY A 171 -6.56 8.28 26.04
N ASN A 172 -7.12 7.64 25.05
CA ASN A 172 -7.46 6.23 25.07
C ASN A 172 -6.23 5.38 24.72
N GLN A 173 -5.76 4.57 25.67
CA GLN A 173 -4.60 3.69 25.50
C GLN A 173 -4.96 2.34 24.87
N CYS A 174 -6.25 2.08 24.60
CA CYS A 174 -6.72 0.80 24.08
C CYS A 174 -6.73 0.74 22.55
N GLN A 175 -6.53 1.87 21.87
CA GLN A 175 -6.49 1.95 20.42
C GLN A 175 -5.08 2.38 19.96
N PRO A 176 -4.53 1.77 18.89
CA PRO A 176 -3.30 2.27 18.29
C PRO A 176 -3.48 3.73 17.86
N TYR A 177 -2.52 4.58 18.16
CA TYR A 177 -2.57 5.96 17.67
C TYR A 177 -2.42 5.96 16.16
N PRO A 178 -3.42 6.45 15.40
CA PRO A 178 -3.36 6.43 13.95
C PRO A 178 -2.31 7.41 13.43
N TYR A 179 -1.80 7.13 12.24
CA TYR A 179 -1.00 8.08 11.47
C TYR A 179 -1.67 8.35 10.12
N VAL A 180 -1.50 9.56 9.58
CA VAL A 180 -2.12 9.97 8.32
C VAL A 180 -1.05 10.42 7.33
N ILE A 181 -1.02 9.79 6.16
CA ILE A 181 -0.06 10.07 5.10
C ILE A 181 -0.77 10.58 3.86
N ASN A 182 -0.21 11.62 3.25
CA ASN A 182 -0.58 11.99 1.88
C ASN A 182 0.17 11.07 0.91
N CYS A 183 -0.54 10.45 -0.02
CA CYS A 183 0.07 9.74 -1.14
C CYS A 183 0.85 10.72 -2.04
N ASP A 184 1.72 10.21 -2.91
CA ASP A 184 2.43 11.06 -3.86
C ASP A 184 1.44 11.72 -4.82
N ALA A 185 1.41 13.05 -4.84
CA ALA A 185 0.40 13.80 -5.56
C ALA A 185 0.54 13.67 -7.09
N GLU A 186 1.78 13.69 -7.60
CA GLU A 186 2.04 13.58 -9.03
C GLU A 186 1.67 12.20 -9.55
N LEU A 187 2.08 11.15 -8.85
CA LEU A 187 1.75 9.77 -9.20
C LEU A 187 0.24 9.53 -9.09
N MET A 188 -0.40 10.02 -8.02
CA MET A 188 -1.84 9.90 -7.81
C MET A 188 -2.63 10.57 -8.93
N GLU A 189 -2.29 11.82 -9.31
CA GLU A 189 -2.94 12.52 -10.42
C GLU A 189 -2.81 11.78 -11.74
N ARG A 190 -1.61 11.26 -12.05
CA ARG A 190 -1.33 10.51 -13.27
C ARG A 190 -2.13 9.20 -13.32
N ILE A 191 -2.27 8.51 -12.19
CA ILE A 191 -2.98 7.22 -12.11
C ILE A 191 -4.50 7.42 -12.05
N ALA A 192 -5.00 8.34 -11.21
CA ALA A 192 -6.44 8.50 -11.00
C ALA A 192 -7.16 9.13 -12.18
N GLN A 193 -6.54 10.14 -12.80
CA GLN A 193 -7.18 10.97 -13.83
C GLN A 193 -8.61 11.41 -13.40
N ASP A 194 -9.57 11.41 -14.32
CA ASP A 194 -10.97 11.81 -14.05
C ASP A 194 -11.91 10.60 -13.88
N ASP A 195 -11.40 9.38 -13.93
CA ASP A 195 -12.19 8.15 -13.92
C ASP A 195 -12.02 7.28 -12.66
N MET A 196 -11.34 7.82 -11.63
CA MET A 196 -11.27 7.22 -10.30
C MET A 196 -11.69 8.23 -9.23
N VAL A 197 -12.41 7.76 -8.23
CA VAL A 197 -12.74 8.57 -7.05
C VAL A 197 -11.49 8.73 -6.19
N ARG A 198 -11.09 9.97 -5.91
CA ARG A 198 -10.02 10.27 -4.98
C ARG A 198 -10.57 10.32 -3.56
N GLY A 199 -9.91 9.65 -2.62
CA GLY A 199 -10.47 9.52 -1.30
C GLY A 199 -9.46 9.33 -0.18
N VAL A 200 -9.99 9.26 1.04
CA VAL A 200 -9.23 8.94 2.25
C VAL A 200 -9.48 7.48 2.60
N THR A 201 -8.43 6.69 2.55
CA THR A 201 -8.46 5.25 2.79
C THR A 201 -8.00 4.93 4.21
N ILE A 202 -8.68 4.05 4.92
CA ILE A 202 -8.16 3.48 6.17
C ILE A 202 -7.48 2.14 5.85
N ALA A 203 -6.20 2.02 6.22
CA ALA A 203 -5.48 0.77 6.28
C ALA A 203 -5.64 0.18 7.68
N ALA A 204 -6.40 -0.90 7.78
CA ALA A 204 -6.72 -1.54 9.05
C ALA A 204 -5.81 -2.74 9.30
N GLY A 205 -5.26 -2.88 10.49
CA GLY A 205 -4.41 -4.00 10.90
C GLY A 205 -5.16 -5.34 11.06
N GLY A 206 -6.37 -5.46 10.54
CA GLY A 206 -7.17 -6.68 10.53
C GLY A 206 -8.47 -6.51 9.76
N PHE A 207 -9.00 -7.62 9.23
CA PHE A 207 -10.20 -7.61 8.40
C PHE A 207 -11.51 -7.52 9.18
N TYR A 208 -11.56 -8.10 10.40
CA TYR A 208 -12.78 -8.17 11.20
C TYR A 208 -12.89 -7.00 12.18
N GLY A 209 -12.44 -7.15 13.40
CA GLY A 209 -12.56 -6.13 14.45
C GLY A 209 -12.04 -4.75 14.07
N PRO A 210 -10.80 -4.62 13.55
CA PRO A 210 -10.26 -3.31 13.15
C PRO A 210 -11.06 -2.60 12.05
N GLN A 211 -11.81 -3.35 11.24
CA GLN A 211 -12.75 -2.80 10.27
C GLN A 211 -14.20 -2.79 10.75
N GLY A 212 -14.44 -2.95 12.05
CA GLY A 212 -15.79 -2.89 12.63
C GLY A 212 -16.70 -4.06 12.22
N ARG A 213 -16.13 -5.26 11.99
CA ARG A 213 -16.91 -6.50 11.78
C ARG A 213 -16.92 -7.32 13.06
N ALA A 214 -18.06 -7.43 13.69
CA ALA A 214 -18.29 -8.36 14.78
C ALA A 214 -18.80 -9.70 14.25
N LEU A 215 -18.14 -10.78 14.65
CA LEU A 215 -18.69 -12.12 14.51
C LEU A 215 -19.14 -12.60 15.90
N ARG A 216 -18.47 -13.60 16.46
CA ARG A 216 -18.78 -14.12 17.79
C ARG A 216 -18.25 -13.24 18.93
N ILE A 217 -17.15 -12.51 18.67
CA ILE A 217 -16.53 -11.59 19.63
C ILE A 217 -17.11 -10.19 19.39
N PRO A 218 -17.66 -9.51 20.42
CA PRO A 218 -18.16 -8.15 20.27
C PRO A 218 -17.01 -7.16 20.03
N LEU A 219 -17.33 -6.02 19.43
CA LEU A 219 -16.39 -4.93 19.22
C LEU A 219 -16.19 -4.13 20.52
N ALA A 220 -14.99 -3.57 20.70
CA ALA A 220 -14.73 -2.62 21.79
C ALA A 220 -15.52 -1.30 21.62
N ASP A 221 -15.79 -0.90 20.39
CA ASP A 221 -16.65 0.25 20.04
C ASP A 221 -17.62 -0.18 18.92
N GLU A 222 -18.86 -0.45 19.29
CA GLU A 222 -19.92 -0.83 18.35
C GLU A 222 -20.28 0.29 17.36
N HIS A 223 -19.95 1.53 17.70
CA HIS A 223 -20.23 2.71 16.88
C HIS A 223 -19.04 3.14 16.01
N GLN A 224 -17.93 2.38 15.99
CA GLN A 224 -16.72 2.73 15.23
C GLN A 224 -17.03 3.11 13.79
N ASN A 225 -17.78 2.28 13.06
CA ASN A 225 -18.07 2.55 11.64
C ASN A 225 -18.95 3.79 11.45
N ALA A 226 -19.96 4.00 12.29
CA ALA A 226 -20.79 5.19 12.22
C ALA A 226 -20.00 6.49 12.44
N LYS A 227 -19.04 6.45 13.39
CA LYS A 227 -18.11 7.58 13.60
C LYS A 227 -17.23 7.80 12.37
N ILE A 228 -16.65 6.76 11.80
CA ILE A 228 -15.78 6.84 10.61
C ILE A 228 -16.56 7.37 9.40
N GLU A 229 -17.75 6.87 9.14
CA GLU A 229 -18.61 7.31 8.03
C GLU A 229 -19.02 8.79 8.15
N SER A 230 -19.24 9.25 9.38
CA SER A 230 -19.61 10.64 9.67
C SER A 230 -18.43 11.62 9.73
N PHE A 231 -17.18 11.14 9.75
CA PHE A 231 -16.02 12.01 9.82
C PHE A 231 -15.91 12.94 8.62
N ARG A 232 -15.64 14.21 8.89
CA ARG A 232 -15.39 15.25 7.88
C ARG A 232 -14.26 16.15 8.33
N HIS A 233 -13.31 16.42 7.44
CA HIS A 233 -12.22 17.37 7.66
C HIS A 233 -11.93 18.13 6.36
N GLY A 234 -12.28 19.41 6.29
CA GLY A 234 -12.26 20.17 5.04
C GLY A 234 -13.17 19.52 3.99
N LYS A 235 -12.61 19.25 2.81
CA LYS A 235 -13.33 18.56 1.72
C LYS A 235 -13.38 17.02 1.88
N HIS A 236 -12.65 16.47 2.84
CA HIS A 236 -12.42 15.03 2.93
C HIS A 236 -13.45 14.32 3.82
N CYS A 237 -13.83 13.12 3.39
CA CYS A 237 -14.49 12.09 4.18
C CYS A 237 -13.73 10.79 4.03
N ILE A 238 -13.94 9.84 4.94
CA ILE A 238 -13.35 8.51 4.79
C ILE A 238 -14.14 7.74 3.75
N THR A 239 -13.46 7.25 2.70
CA THR A 239 -14.12 6.62 1.54
C THR A 239 -14.17 5.11 1.61
N ASN A 240 -13.14 4.48 2.17
CA ASN A 240 -13.01 3.02 2.14
C ASN A 240 -12.05 2.47 3.19
N TYR A 241 -12.16 1.16 3.40
CA TYR A 241 -11.20 0.34 4.12
C TYR A 241 -10.41 -0.58 3.18
N GLU A 242 -9.11 -0.71 3.43
CA GLU A 242 -8.24 -1.79 2.97
C GLU A 242 -7.18 -2.11 4.05
N MET A 243 -6.01 -2.67 3.75
CA MET A 243 -5.12 -3.17 4.80
C MET A 243 -3.64 -2.80 4.63
N GLU A 244 -3.22 -2.00 3.64
CA GLU A 244 -1.79 -1.80 3.31
C GLU A 244 -1.39 -0.36 2.94
N SER A 245 -2.32 0.47 2.51
CA SER A 245 -2.03 1.78 1.87
C SER A 245 -1.26 2.76 2.75
N SER A 246 -1.46 2.74 4.06
CA SER A 246 -0.79 3.64 5.00
C SER A 246 0.70 3.34 5.14
N ALA A 247 1.03 2.05 5.34
CA ALA A 247 2.41 1.60 5.44
C ALA A 247 3.15 1.85 4.11
N LEU A 248 2.52 1.52 2.98
CA LEU A 248 3.09 1.78 1.66
C LEU A 248 3.41 3.26 1.45
N ALA A 249 2.42 4.14 1.64
CA ALA A 249 2.62 5.57 1.44
C ALA A 249 3.63 6.17 2.43
N GLY A 250 3.59 5.74 3.69
CA GLY A 250 4.46 6.23 4.74
C GLY A 250 5.93 5.84 4.53
N LEU A 251 6.19 4.56 4.31
CA LEU A 251 7.54 4.05 4.07
C LEU A 251 8.12 4.61 2.75
N ALA A 252 7.31 4.65 1.68
CA ALA A 252 7.74 5.24 0.42
C ALA A 252 8.23 6.68 0.61
N ARG A 253 7.48 7.52 1.33
CA ARG A 253 7.87 8.91 1.60
C ARG A 253 9.15 9.01 2.45
N LEU A 254 9.29 8.18 3.48
CA LEU A 254 10.51 8.17 4.32
C LEU A 254 11.75 7.75 3.53
N MET A 255 11.59 6.83 2.57
CA MET A 255 12.67 6.30 1.72
C MET A 255 12.92 7.15 0.46
N GLY A 256 12.08 8.16 0.17
CA GLY A 256 12.21 8.99 -1.04
C GLY A 256 11.62 8.36 -2.29
N HIS A 257 10.71 7.39 -2.15
CA HIS A 257 9.94 6.79 -3.25
C HIS A 257 8.59 7.47 -3.44
N LYS A 258 7.97 7.28 -4.60
CA LYS A 258 6.61 7.71 -4.91
C LYS A 258 5.66 6.52 -4.80
N ALA A 259 4.56 6.67 -4.06
CA ALA A 259 3.57 5.60 -3.94
C ALA A 259 2.13 6.10 -3.91
N THR A 260 1.23 5.31 -4.48
CA THR A 260 -0.22 5.43 -4.31
C THR A 260 -0.90 4.07 -4.33
N THR A 261 -2.12 4.00 -3.82
CA THR A 261 -2.95 2.79 -3.83
C THR A 261 -4.22 3.04 -4.61
N VAL A 262 -4.55 2.12 -5.51
CA VAL A 262 -5.85 2.07 -6.18
C VAL A 262 -6.58 0.81 -5.79
N CYS A 263 -7.88 0.93 -5.55
CA CYS A 263 -8.71 -0.21 -5.16
C CYS A 263 -10.01 -0.22 -5.95
N MET A 264 -10.50 -1.42 -6.21
CA MET A 264 -11.89 -1.60 -6.62
C MET A 264 -12.76 -1.88 -5.40
N VAL A 265 -13.87 -1.20 -5.28
CA VAL A 265 -14.87 -1.45 -4.24
C VAL A 265 -15.57 -2.77 -4.53
N ILE A 266 -15.40 -3.77 -3.65
CA ILE A 266 -16.04 -5.08 -3.76
C ILE A 266 -17.14 -5.31 -2.71
N ALA A 267 -17.20 -4.47 -1.70
CA ALA A 267 -18.25 -4.45 -0.69
C ALA A 267 -18.57 -3.01 -0.33
N ASN A 268 -19.83 -2.68 -0.11
CA ASN A 268 -20.24 -1.36 0.38
C ASN A 268 -20.99 -1.52 1.71
N ARG A 269 -20.45 -0.95 2.77
CA ARG A 269 -21.03 -1.09 4.11
C ARG A 269 -22.29 -0.28 4.31
N TYR A 270 -22.35 0.88 3.67
CA TYR A 270 -23.53 1.73 3.70
C TYR A 270 -24.74 1.02 3.05
N ALA A 271 -24.53 0.40 1.89
CA ALA A 271 -25.57 -0.36 1.19
C ALA A 271 -25.75 -1.81 1.71
N GLN A 272 -24.83 -2.29 2.56
CA GLN A 272 -24.78 -3.69 3.04
C GLN A 272 -24.67 -4.72 1.90
N GLU A 273 -23.96 -4.39 0.84
CA GLU A 273 -23.78 -5.18 -0.38
C GLU A 273 -22.36 -5.72 -0.49
N MET A 274 -22.21 -6.88 -1.15
CA MET A 274 -20.95 -7.53 -1.45
C MET A 274 -20.98 -8.20 -2.83
N ASN A 275 -19.87 -8.08 -3.58
CA ASN A 275 -19.64 -8.80 -4.83
C ASN A 275 -18.45 -9.76 -4.67
N THR A 276 -18.68 -11.06 -4.78
CA THR A 276 -17.65 -12.11 -4.74
C THR A 276 -17.05 -12.41 -6.11
N GLU A 277 -17.72 -12.00 -7.20
CA GLU A 277 -17.33 -12.28 -8.60
C GLU A 277 -16.57 -11.08 -9.25
N TYR A 278 -15.77 -10.37 -8.46
CA TYR A 278 -15.09 -9.15 -8.91
C TYR A 278 -13.87 -9.38 -9.82
N LYS A 279 -13.43 -10.62 -9.99
CA LYS A 279 -12.17 -10.93 -10.70
C LYS A 279 -12.12 -10.40 -12.13
N ASN A 280 -13.22 -10.50 -12.88
CA ASN A 280 -13.28 -9.98 -14.25
C ASN A 280 -13.33 -8.44 -14.31
N SER A 281 -13.90 -7.82 -13.28
CA SER A 281 -14.02 -6.35 -13.23
C SER A 281 -12.71 -5.66 -12.88
N ILE A 282 -11.79 -6.32 -12.13
CA ILE A 282 -10.51 -5.75 -11.74
C ILE A 282 -9.54 -5.64 -12.92
N GLU A 283 -9.72 -6.40 -14.01
CA GLU A 283 -8.87 -6.32 -15.20
C GLU A 283 -8.88 -4.92 -15.82
N SER A 284 -10.03 -4.24 -15.81
CA SER A 284 -10.11 -2.86 -16.30
C SER A 284 -9.28 -1.89 -15.46
N LEU A 285 -9.23 -2.08 -14.13
CA LEU A 285 -8.35 -1.31 -13.24
C LEU A 285 -6.88 -1.62 -13.51
N ILE A 286 -6.53 -2.88 -13.71
CA ILE A 286 -5.18 -3.32 -14.06
C ILE A 286 -4.69 -2.64 -15.32
N GLN A 287 -5.47 -2.67 -16.40
CA GLN A 287 -5.12 -2.04 -17.67
C GLN A 287 -4.88 -0.53 -17.52
N LYS A 288 -5.76 0.18 -16.80
CA LYS A 288 -5.59 1.61 -16.52
C LYS A 288 -4.27 1.89 -15.78
N VAL A 289 -3.91 1.07 -14.80
CA VAL A 289 -2.64 1.24 -14.07
C VAL A 289 -1.44 0.96 -14.98
N LEU A 290 -1.46 -0.12 -15.76
CA LEU A 290 -0.38 -0.45 -16.70
C LEU A 290 -0.14 0.66 -17.75
N GLU A 291 -1.20 1.28 -18.23
CA GLU A 291 -1.12 2.40 -19.19
C GLU A 291 -0.55 3.68 -18.56
N ARG A 292 -0.79 3.91 -17.24
CA ARG A 292 -0.57 5.19 -16.57
C ARG A 292 0.64 5.22 -15.63
N ILE A 293 1.17 4.06 -15.26
CA ILE A 293 2.37 3.99 -14.42
C ILE A 293 3.65 4.41 -15.15
#